data_99051a0b7dbe74918f84afa7c521898d
#
_entry.id   99051a0b7dbe74918f84afa7c521898d
#
_cell.length_a   1.000
_cell.length_b   1.000
_cell.length_c   1.000
_cell.angle_alpha   90.00
_cell.angle_beta   90.00
_cell.angle_gamma   90.00
#
_symmetry.space_group_name_H-M   'P 1'
#
loop_
_entity.id
_entity.type
_entity.pdbx_description
1 polymer ?
#
loop_
_entity_poly.entity_id
_entity_poly.type
_entity_poly.pdbx_seq_one_letter_code
_entity_poly.pdbx_strand_id
1 'polypeptide(L)'
;MSKTVNVGDGASYAPQSISKPVVEPGEFCFAVAYMDHGHIFGQTNGLLEAGGTLVAAYEPSVKKRADFVACYGEIEFVDEFSKLLDDPRIQLIASAAIPNRRSDIGLQVMAAGKDYFTDKSPFTTPAQLEAVREACQTSGQKYWVYYAERLHNEAAWHAGELIKDGAIGKVLHVTNLAPH
;
A
#
# COMPACT_ATOMS: atom_id res chain seq x y z
N MET A 1 11.87 -12.35 12.99
CA MET A 1 12.59 -12.20 11.70
C MET A 1 11.53 -12.16 10.62
N SER A 2 11.30 -10.97 10.02
CA SER A 2 10.37 -10.81 8.88
C SER A 2 10.87 -11.67 7.73
N LYS A 3 10.07 -12.62 7.26
CA LYS A 3 10.35 -13.34 6.03
C LYS A 3 9.92 -12.45 4.87
N THR A 4 10.86 -11.82 4.19
CA THR A 4 10.58 -11.16 2.92
C THR A 4 10.03 -12.21 1.95
N VAL A 5 8.77 -12.08 1.58
CA VAL A 5 8.14 -13.00 0.65
C VAL A 5 8.50 -12.58 -0.76
N ASN A 6 9.26 -13.43 -1.44
CA ASN A 6 9.61 -13.23 -2.83
C ASN A 6 8.49 -13.81 -3.70
N VAL A 7 7.62 -12.97 -4.24
CA VAL A 7 6.55 -13.37 -5.16
C VAL A 7 7.10 -13.27 -6.57
N GLY A 8 7.18 -14.38 -7.29
CA GLY A 8 7.86 -14.49 -8.59
C GLY A 8 7.14 -13.86 -9.78
N ASP A 9 6.28 -12.86 -9.55
CA ASP A 9 5.48 -12.19 -10.59
C ASP A 9 6.01 -10.79 -10.98
N GLY A 10 7.25 -10.46 -10.62
CA GLY A 10 7.83 -9.14 -10.85
C GLY A 10 7.41 -8.10 -9.81
N ALA A 11 6.60 -8.45 -8.82
CA ALA A 11 6.20 -7.54 -7.75
C ALA A 11 7.28 -7.34 -6.67
N SER A 12 8.39 -8.08 -6.75
CA SER A 12 9.52 -7.96 -5.80
C SER A 12 10.63 -7.07 -6.37
N TYR A 13 10.35 -5.79 -6.52
CA TYR A 13 11.39 -4.81 -6.87
C TYR A 13 12.18 -4.33 -5.65
N ALA A 14 11.77 -4.69 -4.45
CA ALA A 14 12.37 -4.17 -3.23
C ALA A 14 13.84 -4.59 -3.15
N PRO A 15 14.77 -3.63 -3.04
CA PRO A 15 16.15 -3.96 -2.70
C PRO A 15 16.14 -4.67 -1.36
N GLN A 16 16.97 -5.69 -1.22
CA GLN A 16 17.16 -6.40 0.04
C GLN A 16 18.00 -5.53 1.00
N SER A 17 17.42 -4.44 1.47
CA SER A 17 18.04 -3.61 2.51
C SER A 17 17.64 -4.16 3.88
N ILE A 18 18.51 -3.96 4.86
CA ILE A 18 18.14 -4.14 6.26
C ILE A 18 17.28 -2.96 6.65
N SER A 19 15.95 -3.15 6.59
CA SER A 19 15.02 -2.14 7.05
C SER A 19 15.16 -1.97 8.57
N LYS A 20 15.15 -0.71 9.04
CA LYS A 20 15.04 -0.44 10.47
C LYS A 20 13.58 -0.10 10.76
N PRO A 21 12.92 -0.80 11.69
CA PRO A 21 11.60 -0.42 12.14
C PRO A 21 11.59 1.04 12.62
N VAL A 22 10.53 1.75 12.31
CA VAL A 22 10.31 3.16 12.71
C VAL A 22 9.24 3.29 13.79
N VAL A 23 8.59 2.17 14.13
CA VAL A 23 7.62 2.04 15.22
C VAL A 23 7.86 0.73 15.97
N GLU A 24 7.47 0.68 17.24
CA GLU A 24 7.54 -0.54 18.05
C GLU A 24 6.37 -1.50 17.73
N PRO A 25 6.52 -2.81 17.95
CA PRO A 25 5.44 -3.77 17.74
C PRO A 25 4.17 -3.39 18.51
N GLY A 26 3.04 -3.32 17.79
CA GLY A 26 1.74 -2.92 18.34
C GLY A 26 1.48 -1.42 18.43
N GLU A 27 2.48 -0.57 18.21
CA GLU A 27 2.31 0.88 18.17
C GLU A 27 1.53 1.33 16.93
N PHE A 28 1.76 0.69 15.79
CA PHE A 28 1.04 0.94 14.55
C PHE A 28 0.43 -0.35 14.03
N CYS A 29 -0.90 -0.45 14.07
CA CYS A 29 -1.65 -1.61 13.62
C CYS A 29 -2.33 -1.33 12.28
N PHE A 30 -2.23 -2.27 11.38
CA PHE A 30 -2.87 -2.19 10.07
C PHE A 30 -3.63 -3.46 9.71
N ALA A 31 -4.54 -3.33 8.77
CA ALA A 31 -5.25 -4.44 8.16
C ALA A 31 -5.05 -4.44 6.64
N VAL A 32 -5.39 -5.58 6.02
CA VAL A 32 -5.33 -5.75 4.56
C VAL A 32 -6.71 -6.11 4.04
N ALA A 33 -7.12 -5.50 2.91
CA ALA A 33 -8.40 -5.78 2.28
C ALA A 33 -8.28 -5.85 0.75
N TYR A 34 -9.07 -6.75 0.11
CA TYR A 34 -9.18 -6.87 -1.35
C TYR A 34 -7.84 -7.09 -2.06
N MET A 35 -7.42 -8.33 -2.11
CA MET A 35 -6.12 -8.77 -2.61
C MET A 35 -6.18 -9.11 -4.11
N ASP A 36 -6.70 -8.19 -4.96
CA ASP A 36 -6.90 -8.45 -6.39
C ASP A 36 -5.61 -8.38 -7.20
N HIS A 37 -4.56 -7.73 -6.68
CA HIS A 37 -3.27 -7.59 -7.33
C HIS A 37 -2.10 -8.00 -6.41
N GLY A 38 -1.05 -8.58 -7.00
CA GLY A 38 0.14 -9.07 -6.26
C GLY A 38 0.90 -7.99 -5.46
N HIS A 39 0.69 -6.70 -5.77
CA HIS A 39 1.28 -5.60 -5.01
C HIS A 39 0.85 -5.57 -3.54
N ILE A 40 -0.22 -6.25 -3.16
CA ILE A 40 -0.62 -6.37 -1.75
C ILE A 40 0.49 -6.98 -0.89
N PHE A 41 1.25 -7.93 -1.44
CA PHE A 41 2.39 -8.53 -0.74
C PHE A 41 3.51 -7.50 -0.51
N GLY A 42 3.82 -6.67 -1.52
CA GLY A 42 4.79 -5.58 -1.38
C GLY A 42 4.36 -4.51 -0.39
N GLN A 43 3.08 -4.11 -0.40
CA GLN A 43 2.50 -3.19 0.58
C GLN A 43 2.60 -3.76 2.00
N THR A 44 2.22 -5.02 2.18
CA THR A 44 2.26 -5.71 3.48
C THR A 44 3.70 -5.85 3.98
N ASN A 45 4.63 -6.27 3.12
CA ASN A 45 6.05 -6.39 3.47
C ASN A 45 6.62 -5.04 3.95
N GLY A 46 6.38 -3.97 3.20
CA GLY A 46 6.86 -2.64 3.56
C GLY A 46 6.33 -2.15 4.90
N LEU A 47 5.05 -2.38 5.20
CA LEU A 47 4.45 -2.02 6.48
C LEU A 47 5.03 -2.86 7.63
N LEU A 48 5.21 -4.16 7.45
CA LEU A 48 5.83 -5.05 8.45
C LEU A 48 7.30 -4.70 8.69
N GLU A 49 8.05 -4.41 7.64
CA GLU A 49 9.46 -3.99 7.73
C GLU A 49 9.61 -2.65 8.44
N ALA A 50 8.64 -1.76 8.30
CA ALA A 50 8.59 -0.50 9.05
C ALA A 50 8.23 -0.68 10.55
N GLY A 51 7.89 -1.89 10.98
CA GLY A 51 7.51 -2.22 12.36
C GLY A 51 6.00 -2.29 12.59
N GLY A 52 5.18 -2.06 11.56
CA GLY A 52 3.72 -2.18 11.67
C GLY A 52 3.27 -3.59 12.02
N THR A 53 2.15 -3.69 12.71
CA THR A 53 1.55 -4.95 13.14
C THR A 53 0.30 -5.25 12.30
N LEU A 54 0.33 -6.33 11.53
CA LEU A 54 -0.84 -6.82 10.80
C LEU A 54 -1.79 -7.53 11.78
N VAL A 55 -2.99 -6.98 11.97
CA VAL A 55 -3.94 -7.48 12.98
C VAL A 55 -5.13 -8.24 12.39
N ALA A 56 -5.56 -7.91 11.18
CA ALA A 56 -6.68 -8.57 10.54
C ALA A 56 -6.65 -8.42 9.02
N ALA A 57 -7.45 -9.21 8.31
CA ALA A 57 -7.61 -9.12 6.88
C ALA A 57 -9.05 -9.38 6.43
N TYR A 58 -9.41 -8.83 5.27
CA TYR A 58 -10.66 -9.13 4.58
C TYR A 58 -10.39 -9.49 3.12
N GLU A 59 -10.82 -10.65 2.69
CA GLU A 59 -10.74 -11.10 1.30
C GLU A 59 -11.85 -12.13 1.03
N PRO A 60 -12.75 -11.89 0.06
CA PRO A 60 -13.83 -12.83 -0.25
C PRO A 60 -13.33 -14.15 -0.84
N SER A 61 -12.22 -14.13 -1.60
CA SER A 61 -11.70 -15.29 -2.30
C SER A 61 -10.95 -16.23 -1.36
N VAL A 62 -11.45 -17.45 -1.20
CA VAL A 62 -10.79 -18.51 -0.40
C VAL A 62 -9.36 -18.77 -0.90
N LYS A 63 -9.16 -18.78 -2.23
CA LYS A 63 -7.83 -18.99 -2.82
C LYS A 63 -6.85 -17.89 -2.40
N LYS A 64 -7.24 -16.61 -2.53
CA LYS A 64 -6.38 -15.48 -2.17
C LYS A 64 -6.07 -15.44 -0.66
N ARG A 65 -7.04 -15.83 0.18
CA ARG A 65 -6.79 -16.01 1.63
C ARG A 65 -5.71 -17.06 1.86
N ALA A 66 -5.81 -18.23 1.21
CA ALA A 66 -4.83 -19.30 1.35
C ALA A 66 -3.43 -18.87 0.88
N ASP A 67 -3.35 -18.17 -0.27
CA ASP A 67 -2.09 -17.63 -0.78
C ASP A 67 -1.47 -16.62 0.22
N PHE A 68 -2.28 -15.77 0.85
CA PHE A 68 -1.84 -14.80 1.83
C PHE A 68 -1.37 -15.45 3.14
N VAL A 69 -2.12 -16.44 3.65
CA VAL A 69 -1.75 -17.23 4.83
C VAL A 69 -0.45 -18.00 4.61
N ALA A 70 -0.24 -18.53 3.40
CA ALA A 70 1.02 -19.21 3.06
C ALA A 70 2.25 -18.29 3.20
N CYS A 71 2.05 -16.97 3.00
CA CYS A 71 3.11 -15.97 3.08
C CYS A 71 3.34 -15.45 4.51
N TYR A 72 2.27 -15.17 5.24
CA TYR A 72 2.33 -14.43 6.51
C TYR A 72 1.95 -15.26 7.74
N GLY A 73 1.52 -16.51 7.55
CA GLY A 73 1.03 -17.34 8.62
C GLY A 73 -0.46 -17.10 8.94
N GLU A 74 -0.92 -17.62 10.07
CA GLU A 74 -2.30 -17.44 10.49
C GLU A 74 -2.60 -15.98 10.83
N ILE A 75 -3.69 -15.47 10.26
CA ILE A 75 -4.17 -14.10 10.41
C ILE A 75 -5.67 -14.17 10.63
N GLU A 76 -6.21 -13.27 11.44
CA GLU A 76 -7.64 -13.09 11.62
C GLU A 76 -8.28 -12.60 10.32
N PHE A 77 -9.06 -13.44 9.63
CA PHE A 77 -9.88 -13.03 8.49
C PHE A 77 -11.31 -12.74 8.96
N VAL A 78 -11.72 -11.49 8.79
CA VAL A 78 -13.12 -11.12 9.01
C VAL A 78 -14.00 -11.51 7.82
N ASP A 79 -15.29 -11.77 8.05
CA ASP A 79 -16.26 -12.18 7.04
C ASP A 79 -16.89 -10.99 6.29
N GLU A 80 -16.85 -9.78 6.89
CA GLU A 80 -17.36 -8.55 6.31
C GLU A 80 -16.32 -7.42 6.41
N PHE A 81 -16.19 -6.62 5.33
CA PHE A 81 -15.25 -5.50 5.30
C PHE A 81 -15.54 -4.45 6.38
N SER A 82 -16.82 -4.24 6.71
CA SER A 82 -17.25 -3.32 7.78
C SER A 82 -16.58 -3.61 9.13
N LYS A 83 -16.28 -4.88 9.43
CA LYS A 83 -15.60 -5.25 10.68
C LYS A 83 -14.18 -4.69 10.78
N LEU A 84 -13.48 -4.52 9.65
CA LEU A 84 -12.20 -3.81 9.65
C LEU A 84 -12.39 -2.30 9.88
N LEU A 85 -13.46 -1.74 9.36
CA LEU A 85 -13.78 -0.32 9.54
C LEU A 85 -14.12 0.01 11.00
N ASP A 86 -14.81 -0.91 11.67
CA ASP A 86 -15.27 -0.75 13.05
C ASP A 86 -14.21 -1.13 14.11
N ASP A 87 -13.13 -1.82 13.72
CA ASP A 87 -12.08 -2.25 14.66
C ASP A 87 -11.21 -1.06 15.11
N PRO A 88 -11.27 -0.66 16.40
CA PRO A 88 -10.52 0.49 16.89
C PRO A 88 -9.00 0.27 16.96
N ARG A 89 -8.52 -0.97 16.83
CA ARG A 89 -7.09 -1.26 16.80
C ARG A 89 -6.44 -0.80 15.48
N ILE A 90 -7.21 -0.78 14.39
CA ILE A 90 -6.72 -0.55 13.03
C ILE A 90 -6.59 0.95 12.76
N GLN A 91 -5.39 1.40 12.45
CA GLN A 91 -5.09 2.79 12.08
C GLN A 91 -5.01 2.97 10.55
N LEU A 92 -4.68 1.91 9.80
CA LEU A 92 -4.54 1.94 8.36
C LEU A 92 -5.09 0.66 7.73
N ILE A 93 -5.75 0.79 6.57
CA ILE A 93 -6.12 -0.35 5.73
C ILE A 93 -5.34 -0.28 4.41
N ALA A 94 -4.55 -1.33 4.13
CA ALA A 94 -3.88 -1.50 2.85
C ALA A 94 -4.75 -2.31 1.89
N SER A 95 -4.76 -1.95 0.59
CA SER A 95 -5.59 -2.64 -0.40
C SER A 95 -4.96 -2.61 -1.79
N ALA A 96 -5.05 -3.74 -2.48
CA ALA A 96 -4.74 -3.86 -3.91
C ALA A 96 -5.97 -4.31 -4.70
N ALA A 97 -7.11 -3.70 -4.44
CA ALA A 97 -8.35 -3.90 -5.17
C ALA A 97 -8.21 -3.55 -6.66
N ILE A 98 -9.17 -3.96 -7.49
CA ILE A 98 -9.22 -3.54 -8.89
C ILE A 98 -9.34 -2.01 -8.98
N PRO A 99 -8.70 -1.36 -10.00
CA PRO A 99 -8.51 0.11 -10.02
C PRO A 99 -9.78 0.95 -9.85
N ASN A 100 -10.88 0.56 -10.47
CA ASN A 100 -12.12 1.33 -10.42
C ASN A 100 -12.83 1.30 -9.06
N ARG A 101 -12.43 0.41 -8.14
CA ARG A 101 -13.00 0.30 -6.79
C ARG A 101 -12.15 0.98 -5.72
N ARG A 102 -10.91 1.32 -6.02
CA ARG A 102 -9.93 1.79 -5.03
C ARG A 102 -10.35 3.07 -4.31
N SER A 103 -10.88 4.03 -5.06
CA SER A 103 -11.39 5.29 -4.48
C SER A 103 -12.55 5.05 -3.53
N ASP A 104 -13.52 4.23 -3.92
CA ASP A 104 -14.73 3.99 -3.11
C ASP A 104 -14.40 3.25 -1.81
N ILE A 105 -13.45 2.30 -1.87
CA ILE A 105 -12.93 1.63 -0.67
C ILE A 105 -12.21 2.64 0.23
N GLY A 106 -11.35 3.48 -0.35
CA GLY A 106 -10.61 4.49 0.39
C GLY A 106 -11.51 5.51 1.08
N LEU A 107 -12.58 5.96 0.41
CA LEU A 107 -13.56 6.86 1.00
C LEU A 107 -14.27 6.23 2.22
N GLN A 108 -14.61 4.94 2.16
CA GLN A 108 -15.18 4.21 3.30
C GLN A 108 -14.18 4.12 4.46
N VAL A 109 -12.91 3.80 4.17
CA VAL A 109 -11.84 3.71 5.17
C VAL A 109 -11.63 5.05 5.87
N MET A 110 -11.52 6.13 5.09
CA MET A 110 -11.31 7.48 5.63
C MET A 110 -12.53 7.97 6.43
N ALA A 111 -13.75 7.65 5.99
CA ALA A 111 -14.97 7.96 6.74
C ALA A 111 -15.04 7.21 8.10
N ALA A 112 -14.38 6.06 8.21
CA ALA A 112 -14.23 5.33 9.47
C ALA A 112 -13.06 5.84 10.34
N GLY A 113 -12.42 6.95 9.96
CA GLY A 113 -11.32 7.56 10.72
C GLY A 113 -10.00 6.83 10.61
N LYS A 114 -9.77 6.10 9.50
CA LYS A 114 -8.54 5.34 9.26
C LYS A 114 -7.83 5.84 8.01
N ASP A 115 -6.51 5.71 7.98
CA ASP A 115 -5.71 5.96 6.79
C ASP A 115 -5.89 4.83 5.76
N TYR A 116 -5.78 5.18 4.48
CA TYR A 116 -5.88 4.20 3.40
C TYR A 116 -4.61 4.14 2.56
N PHE A 117 -4.13 2.94 2.29
CA PHE A 117 -2.95 2.69 1.46
C PHE A 117 -3.31 1.80 0.28
N THR A 118 -3.45 2.41 -0.89
CA THR A 118 -3.89 1.72 -2.11
C THR A 118 -2.77 1.47 -3.09
N ASP A 119 -2.98 0.53 -3.98
CA ASP A 119 -2.13 0.33 -5.15
C ASP A 119 -2.38 1.37 -6.25
N LYS A 120 -1.46 1.52 -7.18
CA LYS A 120 -1.59 2.28 -8.44
C LYS A 120 -2.47 1.50 -9.45
N SER A 121 -3.30 2.09 -10.27
CA SER A 121 -3.75 3.48 -10.32
C SER A 121 -4.81 3.73 -9.25
N PRO A 122 -4.70 4.80 -8.47
CA PRO A 122 -5.63 5.05 -7.37
C PRO A 122 -7.02 5.47 -7.84
N PHE A 123 -7.12 6.06 -9.02
CA PHE A 123 -8.34 6.59 -9.61
C PHE A 123 -8.46 6.17 -11.07
N THR A 124 -9.67 6.05 -11.57
CA THR A 124 -9.99 5.81 -12.98
C THR A 124 -10.80 6.93 -13.62
N THR A 125 -11.28 7.89 -12.81
CA THR A 125 -12.03 9.07 -13.26
C THR A 125 -11.61 10.33 -12.50
N PRO A 126 -11.75 11.53 -13.10
CA PRO A 126 -11.54 12.79 -12.39
C PRO A 126 -12.46 12.96 -11.18
N ALA A 127 -13.71 12.49 -11.27
CA ALA A 127 -14.67 12.57 -10.16
C ALA A 127 -14.18 11.82 -8.92
N GLN A 128 -13.57 10.64 -9.09
CA GLN A 128 -12.96 9.88 -8.00
C GLN A 128 -11.81 10.65 -7.34
N LEU A 129 -10.97 11.30 -8.15
CA LEU A 129 -9.88 12.14 -7.63
C LEU A 129 -10.42 13.29 -6.78
N GLU A 130 -11.43 14.02 -7.26
CA GLU A 130 -12.02 15.15 -6.51
C GLU A 130 -12.67 14.68 -5.19
N ALA A 131 -13.42 13.59 -5.21
CA ALA A 131 -14.04 13.03 -4.01
C ALA A 131 -12.99 12.64 -2.94
N VAL A 132 -11.89 12.01 -3.34
CA VAL A 132 -10.82 11.66 -2.41
C VAL A 132 -10.08 12.90 -1.92
N ARG A 133 -9.85 13.90 -2.79
CA ARG A 133 -9.25 15.18 -2.37
C ARG A 133 -10.08 15.87 -1.29
N GLU A 134 -11.40 15.95 -1.48
CA GLU A 134 -12.32 16.49 -0.49
C GLU A 134 -12.29 15.69 0.82
N ALA A 135 -12.32 14.36 0.73
CA ALA A 135 -12.25 13.49 1.89
C ALA A 135 -10.93 13.69 2.69
N CYS A 136 -9.79 13.83 2.02
CA CYS A 136 -8.51 14.12 2.70
C CYS A 136 -8.55 15.47 3.43
N GLN A 137 -9.21 16.48 2.86
CA GLN A 137 -9.32 17.81 3.48
C GLN A 137 -10.28 17.84 4.68
N THR A 138 -11.35 17.07 4.62
CA THR A 138 -12.42 17.10 5.62
C THR A 138 -12.23 16.12 6.77
N SER A 139 -11.67 14.94 6.51
CA SER A 139 -11.46 13.90 7.53
C SER A 139 -10.14 14.05 8.30
N GLY A 140 -9.14 14.70 7.70
CA GLY A 140 -7.76 14.70 8.20
C GLY A 140 -7.01 13.37 7.99
N GLN A 141 -7.67 12.35 7.43
CA GLN A 141 -7.08 11.07 7.11
C GLN A 141 -6.26 11.15 5.82
N LYS A 142 -5.37 10.19 5.62
CA LYS A 142 -4.45 10.18 4.49
C LYS A 142 -4.82 9.07 3.51
N TYR A 143 -4.67 9.40 2.23
CA TYR A 143 -4.83 8.49 1.11
C TYR A 143 -3.45 8.29 0.47
N TRP A 144 -2.80 7.18 0.79
CA TRP A 144 -1.47 6.82 0.29
C TRP A 144 -1.58 5.97 -0.97
N VAL A 145 -0.63 6.13 -1.88
CA VAL A 145 -0.55 5.33 -3.11
C VAL A 145 0.79 4.61 -3.19
N TYR A 146 0.74 3.31 -3.43
CA TYR A 146 1.91 2.46 -3.59
C TYR A 146 2.45 2.54 -5.02
N TYR A 147 3.42 3.42 -5.20
CA TYR A 147 4.20 3.50 -6.44
C TYR A 147 5.48 2.68 -6.30
N ALA A 148 5.35 1.35 -6.40
CA ALA A 148 6.45 0.40 -6.19
C ALA A 148 7.68 0.76 -7.03
N GLU A 149 7.49 1.08 -8.29
CA GLU A 149 8.57 1.43 -9.23
C GLU A 149 9.36 2.66 -8.77
N ARG A 150 8.71 3.61 -8.10
CA ARG A 150 9.38 4.79 -7.54
C ARG A 150 10.01 4.51 -6.19
N LEU A 151 9.37 3.69 -5.37
CA LEU A 151 9.75 3.48 -3.98
C LEU A 151 10.87 2.44 -3.85
N HIS A 152 10.90 1.41 -4.70
CA HIS A 152 11.82 0.28 -4.61
C HIS A 152 12.94 0.29 -5.66
N ASN A 153 12.97 1.29 -6.55
CA ASN A 153 14.00 1.39 -7.58
C ASN A 153 15.11 2.35 -7.14
N GLU A 154 16.27 1.81 -6.78
CA GLU A 154 17.44 2.59 -6.34
C GLU A 154 17.91 3.59 -7.39
N ALA A 155 17.87 3.23 -8.67
CA ALA A 155 18.26 4.14 -9.76
C ALA A 155 17.31 5.36 -9.84
N ALA A 156 16.01 5.16 -9.60
CA ALA A 156 15.05 6.26 -9.57
C ALA A 156 15.28 7.19 -8.37
N TRP A 157 15.65 6.65 -7.21
CA TRP A 157 16.06 7.43 -6.05
C TRP A 157 17.32 8.24 -6.34
N HIS A 158 18.37 7.60 -6.82
CA HIS A 158 19.64 8.25 -7.13
C HIS A 158 19.46 9.36 -8.17
N ALA A 159 18.72 9.10 -9.25
CA ALA A 159 18.37 10.13 -10.22
C ALA A 159 17.62 11.33 -9.58
N GLY A 160 16.72 11.06 -8.66
CA GLY A 160 16.02 12.09 -7.90
C GLY A 160 16.96 12.98 -7.08
N GLU A 161 17.93 12.39 -6.39
CA GLU A 161 18.95 13.16 -5.64
C GLU A 161 19.84 13.99 -6.56
N LEU A 162 20.31 13.43 -7.67
CA LEU A 162 21.10 14.18 -8.67
C LEU A 162 20.34 15.41 -9.23
N ILE A 163 19.03 15.25 -9.48
CA ILE A 163 18.17 16.35 -9.94
C ILE A 163 18.05 17.41 -8.84
N LYS A 164 17.80 17.01 -7.62
CA LYS A 164 17.64 17.88 -6.45
C LYS A 164 18.90 18.67 -6.15
N ASP A 165 20.07 18.04 -6.30
CA ASP A 165 21.38 18.66 -6.12
C ASP A 165 21.82 19.53 -7.31
N GLY A 166 21.00 19.62 -8.36
CA GLY A 166 21.27 20.44 -9.53
C GLY A 166 22.33 19.87 -10.47
N ALA A 167 22.72 18.61 -10.33
CA ALA A 167 23.81 17.98 -11.09
C ALA A 167 23.60 18.00 -12.62
N ILE A 168 22.34 18.03 -13.07
CA ILE A 168 21.97 18.14 -14.49
C ILE A 168 21.31 19.49 -14.84
N GLY A 169 21.33 20.44 -13.91
CA GLY A 169 20.69 21.75 -14.06
C GLY A 169 19.16 21.66 -14.12
N LYS A 170 18.54 22.59 -14.87
CA LYS A 170 17.07 22.62 -15.01
C LYS A 170 16.59 21.49 -15.89
N VAL A 171 15.72 20.63 -15.35
CA VAL A 171 15.05 19.57 -16.13
C VAL A 171 14.08 20.21 -17.13
N LEU A 172 14.29 19.96 -18.42
CA LEU A 172 13.44 20.46 -19.50
C LEU A 172 12.54 19.38 -20.08
N HIS A 173 12.99 18.13 -20.07
CA HIS A 173 12.27 16.99 -20.64
C HIS A 173 12.59 15.72 -19.87
N VAL A 174 11.59 14.84 -19.73
CA VAL A 174 11.75 13.51 -19.16
C VAL A 174 11.13 12.50 -20.12
N THR A 175 11.86 11.44 -20.43
CA THR A 175 11.31 10.27 -21.14
C THR A 175 11.39 9.07 -20.24
N ASN A 176 10.26 8.42 -20.01
CA ASN A 176 10.18 7.16 -19.27
C ASN A 176 9.71 6.05 -20.22
N LEU A 177 10.48 4.99 -20.32
CA LEU A 177 10.16 3.81 -21.11
C LEU A 177 10.05 2.61 -20.15
N ALA A 178 8.84 2.14 -19.95
CA ALA A 178 8.54 0.99 -19.09
C ALA A 178 7.70 -0.05 -19.85
N PRO A 179 8.30 -0.81 -20.78
CA PRO A 179 7.59 -1.88 -21.47
C PRO A 179 7.22 -3.00 -20.50
N HIS A 180 5.98 -3.48 -20.61
CA HIS A 180 5.48 -4.65 -19.90
C HIS A 180 5.29 -5.81 -20.86
#